data_3ba5548e516542b9df014bca4fcc526d
#
_entry.id   3ba5548e516542b9df014bca4fcc526d
#
_cell.length_a   1.000
_cell.length_b   1.000
_cell.length_c   1.000
_cell.angle_alpha   90.00
_cell.angle_beta   90.00
_cell.angle_gamma   90.00
#
_symmetry.space_group_name_H-M   'P 1'
#
loop_
_entity.id
_entity.type
_entity.pdbx_description
1 polymer ?
#
loop_
_entity_poly.entity_id
_entity_poly.type
_entity_poly.pdbx_seq_one_letter_code
_entity_poly.pdbx_strand_id
1 'polypeptide(L)'
;MKTSNKWLLAALLLLLGSLTAYNMGLRAEFRKGAYKDPNRNTVALNFKDFTEIDLQAANVVGLKVVAGPYSVRLNKAAEKYVKVTQQGQRLRIALVFPEGRESVGRQTLTISLPRLAKLSASGTYLMNGKPVTDKQYAGQSLRIEGFRQDSLTVQQDHGTLVELARNQLGFLRAEAGHSPGSHPQLRIEKSNRIAAAYLNVQNEGQLQLEAGGIANLRTQFGDSARATLTGAGLNNLGQR
;
A
#
# COMPACT_ATOMS: atom_id res chain seq x y z
N MET A 1 17.93 -36.40 -51.81
CA MET A 1 17.16 -35.35 -51.15
C MET A 1 17.23 -34.05 -51.96
N LYS A 2 16.07 -33.46 -52.27
CA LYS A 2 16.02 -32.14 -52.94
C LYS A 2 16.70 -31.08 -52.06
N THR A 3 17.39 -30.12 -52.68
CA THR A 3 18.13 -29.05 -51.96
C THR A 3 17.24 -28.32 -50.94
N SER A 4 15.98 -28.13 -51.26
CA SER A 4 14.95 -27.55 -50.36
C SER A 4 14.80 -28.34 -49.04
N ASN A 5 14.83 -29.67 -49.07
CA ASN A 5 14.70 -30.48 -47.85
C ASN A 5 15.95 -30.41 -46.96
N LYS A 6 17.12 -30.13 -47.52
CA LYS A 6 18.37 -29.92 -46.75
C LYS A 6 18.27 -28.59 -45.98
N TRP A 7 17.77 -27.52 -46.60
CA TRP A 7 17.56 -26.21 -45.93
C TRP A 7 16.50 -26.28 -44.85
N LEU A 8 15.43 -27.04 -45.11
CA LEU A 8 14.36 -27.24 -44.14
C LEU A 8 14.87 -28.01 -42.90
N LEU A 9 15.67 -29.04 -43.10
CA LEU A 9 16.31 -29.77 -42.01
C LEU A 9 17.31 -28.92 -41.24
N ALA A 10 18.11 -28.10 -41.92
CA ALA A 10 19.04 -27.19 -41.27
C ALA A 10 18.30 -26.14 -40.41
N ALA A 11 17.20 -25.54 -40.91
CA ALA A 11 16.37 -24.61 -40.18
C ALA A 11 15.74 -25.27 -38.93
N LEU A 12 15.26 -26.51 -39.06
CA LEU A 12 14.70 -27.28 -37.95
C LEU A 12 15.74 -27.55 -36.86
N LEU A 13 16.95 -27.97 -37.24
CA LEU A 13 18.04 -28.20 -36.29
C LEU A 13 18.47 -26.92 -35.58
N LEU A 14 18.50 -25.79 -36.27
CA LEU A 14 18.84 -24.49 -35.73
C LEU A 14 17.76 -24.04 -34.71
N LEU A 15 16.49 -24.26 -35.03
CA LEU A 15 15.36 -23.97 -34.15
C LEU A 15 15.39 -24.84 -32.89
N LEU A 16 15.61 -26.14 -33.01
CA LEU A 16 15.72 -27.05 -31.88
C LEU A 16 16.94 -26.72 -31.00
N GLY A 17 18.08 -26.41 -31.63
CA GLY A 17 19.29 -26.00 -30.92
C GLY A 17 19.08 -24.71 -30.13
N SER A 18 18.45 -23.69 -30.74
CA SER A 18 18.16 -22.43 -30.08
C SER A 18 17.14 -22.55 -28.91
N LEU A 19 16.10 -23.37 -29.11
CA LEU A 19 15.14 -23.69 -28.04
C LEU A 19 15.81 -24.43 -26.88
N THR A 20 16.69 -25.37 -27.17
CA THR A 20 17.43 -26.12 -26.14
C THR A 20 18.34 -25.18 -25.35
N ALA A 21 19.12 -24.33 -26.03
CA ALA A 21 19.99 -23.35 -25.39
C ALA A 21 19.18 -22.36 -24.51
N TYR A 22 18.03 -21.85 -25.00
CA TYR A 22 17.13 -21.01 -24.27
C TYR A 22 16.59 -21.69 -23.01
N ASN A 23 16.11 -22.93 -23.14
CA ASN A 23 15.60 -23.70 -22.00
C ASN A 23 16.69 -23.99 -20.95
N MET A 24 17.93 -24.26 -21.40
CA MET A 24 19.04 -24.42 -20.47
C MET A 24 19.37 -23.14 -19.72
N GLY A 25 19.36 -22.00 -20.40
CA GLY A 25 19.50 -20.67 -19.77
C GLY A 25 18.41 -20.38 -18.74
N LEU A 26 17.14 -20.59 -19.12
CA LEU A 26 16.01 -20.46 -18.19
C LEU A 26 16.12 -21.37 -16.97
N ARG A 27 16.51 -22.63 -17.19
CA ARG A 27 16.71 -23.59 -16.09
C ARG A 27 17.84 -23.19 -15.16
N ALA A 28 18.91 -22.61 -15.68
CA ALA A 28 20.02 -22.09 -14.88
C ALA A 28 19.56 -20.90 -14.02
N GLU A 29 18.81 -19.94 -14.59
CA GLU A 29 18.24 -18.82 -13.83
C GLU A 29 17.20 -19.28 -12.79
N PHE A 30 16.35 -20.23 -13.16
CA PHE A 30 15.38 -20.81 -12.24
C PHE A 30 16.05 -21.48 -11.03
N ARG A 31 17.15 -22.22 -11.26
CA ARG A 31 17.92 -22.87 -10.18
C ARG A 31 18.60 -21.90 -9.24
N LYS A 32 18.94 -20.69 -9.66
CA LYS A 32 19.47 -19.63 -8.79
C LYS A 32 18.47 -19.19 -7.74
N GLY A 33 17.17 -19.47 -7.93
CA GLY A 33 16.12 -19.16 -6.97
C GLY A 33 15.87 -17.66 -6.77
N ALA A 34 16.51 -16.79 -7.53
CA ALA A 34 16.40 -15.33 -7.40
C ALA A 34 14.96 -14.82 -7.54
N TYR A 35 14.12 -15.53 -8.29
CA TYR A 35 12.69 -15.19 -8.43
C TYR A 35 11.88 -15.43 -7.13
N LYS A 36 12.42 -16.23 -6.19
CA LYS A 36 11.79 -16.53 -4.89
C LYS A 36 12.08 -15.44 -3.86
N ASP A 37 13.09 -14.60 -4.08
CA ASP A 37 13.40 -13.51 -3.16
C ASP A 37 12.42 -12.35 -3.34
N PRO A 38 11.49 -12.12 -2.39
CA PRO A 38 10.53 -11.02 -2.45
C PRO A 38 11.21 -9.65 -2.40
N ASN A 39 12.47 -9.59 -1.99
CA ASN A 39 13.25 -8.38 -1.81
C ASN A 39 14.17 -8.05 -2.99
N ARG A 40 14.22 -8.90 -4.02
CA ARG A 40 15.13 -8.77 -5.18
C ARG A 40 15.13 -7.37 -5.81
N ASN A 41 13.96 -6.76 -5.89
CA ASN A 41 13.77 -5.47 -6.54
C ASN A 41 13.61 -4.33 -5.52
N THR A 42 14.09 -4.49 -4.29
CA THR A 42 13.99 -3.46 -3.24
C THR A 42 15.37 -3.05 -2.75
N VAL A 43 15.44 -1.81 -2.25
CA VAL A 43 16.57 -1.26 -1.50
C VAL A 43 16.17 -1.19 -0.04
N ALA A 44 17.03 -1.64 0.85
CA ALA A 44 16.83 -1.48 2.29
C ALA A 44 17.31 -0.10 2.73
N LEU A 45 16.44 0.63 3.44
CA LEU A 45 16.75 1.91 4.04
C LEU A 45 16.92 1.75 5.55
N ASN A 46 17.93 2.39 6.13
CA ASN A 46 18.27 2.24 7.55
C ASN A 46 17.56 3.29 8.41
N PHE A 47 16.29 3.01 8.77
CA PHE A 47 15.49 3.82 9.68
C PHE A 47 15.04 2.95 10.87
N LYS A 48 15.05 3.51 12.08
CA LYS A 48 14.70 2.82 13.34
C LYS A 48 13.98 3.79 14.28
N ASP A 49 13.38 3.23 15.33
CA ASP A 49 12.83 3.98 16.46
C ASP A 49 11.77 5.01 16.08
N PHE A 50 11.01 4.73 15.01
CA PHE A 50 9.84 5.52 14.61
C PHE A 50 8.55 4.75 14.92
N THR A 51 7.51 5.49 15.26
CA THR A 51 6.16 4.97 15.55
C THR A 51 5.09 5.66 14.72
N GLU A 52 5.46 6.71 13.99
CA GLU A 52 4.57 7.46 13.13
C GLU A 52 5.03 7.41 11.68
N ILE A 53 4.09 7.29 10.76
CA ILE A 53 4.34 7.35 9.31
C ILE A 53 3.50 8.49 8.73
N ASP A 54 4.17 9.39 7.97
CA ASP A 54 3.55 10.47 7.21
C ASP A 54 3.81 10.23 5.72
N LEU A 55 2.81 9.69 5.02
CA LEU A 55 2.89 9.41 3.59
C LEU A 55 2.18 10.51 2.79
N GLN A 56 2.96 11.29 2.10
CA GLN A 56 2.49 12.15 1.02
C GLN A 56 2.37 11.32 -0.27
N ALA A 57 1.50 11.71 -1.20
CA ALA A 57 1.26 10.96 -2.43
C ALA A 57 0.74 9.52 -2.23
N ALA A 58 -0.05 9.29 -1.21
CA ALA A 58 -0.63 7.98 -0.88
C ALA A 58 -1.56 7.39 -1.95
N ASN A 59 -1.97 8.18 -2.92
CA ASN A 59 -2.71 7.78 -4.10
C ASN A 59 -1.82 7.25 -5.25
N VAL A 60 -0.49 7.53 -5.20
CA VAL A 60 0.51 7.12 -6.20
C VAL A 60 1.46 6.07 -5.63
N VAL A 61 1.79 6.19 -4.35
CA VAL A 61 2.74 5.33 -3.63
C VAL A 61 1.99 4.22 -2.90
N GLY A 62 2.11 2.99 -3.38
CA GLY A 62 1.60 1.82 -2.66
C GLY A 62 2.47 1.51 -1.44
N LEU A 63 1.84 1.45 -0.25
CA LEU A 63 2.54 1.19 1.02
C LEU A 63 1.95 -0.01 1.73
N LYS A 64 2.81 -0.94 2.14
CA LYS A 64 2.48 -2.02 3.06
C LYS A 64 3.19 -1.80 4.38
N VAL A 65 2.42 -1.72 5.48
CA VAL A 65 2.92 -1.57 6.85
C VAL A 65 2.57 -2.82 7.63
N VAL A 66 3.58 -3.49 8.17
CA VAL A 66 3.42 -4.76 8.89
C VAL A 66 4.03 -4.69 10.28
N ALA A 67 3.45 -5.42 11.22
CA ALA A 67 4.04 -5.58 12.54
C ALA A 67 5.30 -6.47 12.46
N GLY A 68 6.40 -6.03 13.08
CA GLY A 68 7.66 -6.79 13.11
C GLY A 68 8.87 -5.95 13.47
N PRO A 69 10.06 -6.47 13.34
CA PRO A 69 11.30 -5.70 13.52
C PRO A 69 11.38 -4.52 12.53
N TYR A 70 12.10 -3.45 12.90
CA TYR A 70 12.28 -2.31 12.01
C TYR A 70 12.92 -2.70 10.68
N SER A 71 12.22 -2.42 9.60
CA SER A 71 12.71 -2.61 8.23
C SER A 71 11.96 -1.65 7.30
N VAL A 72 12.67 -0.94 6.48
CA VAL A 72 12.09 -0.07 5.44
C VAL A 72 12.68 -0.50 4.10
N ARG A 73 11.83 -0.94 3.18
CA ARG A 73 12.23 -1.41 1.86
C ARG A 73 11.52 -0.60 0.78
N LEU A 74 12.31 -0.02 -0.10
CA LEU A 74 11.85 0.79 -1.22
C LEU A 74 12.06 0.04 -2.53
N ASN A 75 11.06 0.03 -3.40
CA ASN A 75 11.21 -0.51 -4.75
C ASN A 75 12.27 0.29 -5.53
N LYS A 76 13.21 -0.40 -6.18
CA LYS A 76 14.29 0.22 -6.96
C LYS A 76 13.78 1.17 -8.04
N ALA A 77 12.66 0.86 -8.68
CA ALA A 77 12.05 1.74 -9.69
C ALA A 77 11.60 3.10 -9.13
N ALA A 78 11.31 3.16 -7.82
CA ALA A 78 10.85 4.37 -7.15
C ALA A 78 11.98 5.18 -6.49
N GLU A 79 13.19 4.64 -6.42
CA GLU A 79 14.30 5.21 -5.64
C GLU A 79 14.63 6.66 -6.03
N LYS A 80 14.56 6.98 -7.31
CA LYS A 80 14.83 8.34 -7.81
C LYS A 80 13.72 9.36 -7.52
N TYR A 81 12.49 8.87 -7.20
CA TYR A 81 11.33 9.74 -7.00
C TYR A 81 10.87 9.83 -5.56
N VAL A 82 11.03 8.76 -4.79
CA VAL A 82 10.56 8.70 -3.40
C VAL A 82 11.67 9.11 -2.45
N LYS A 83 11.38 10.13 -1.64
CA LYS A 83 12.27 10.61 -0.57
C LYS A 83 11.71 10.15 0.77
N VAL A 84 12.52 9.39 1.51
CA VAL A 84 12.21 8.97 2.87
C VAL A 84 13.12 9.71 3.83
N THR A 85 12.54 10.36 4.83
CA THR A 85 13.27 11.10 5.87
C THR A 85 12.67 10.78 7.24
N GLN A 86 13.50 10.83 8.28
CA GLN A 86 13.05 10.63 9.65
C GLN A 86 13.30 11.89 10.48
N GLN A 87 12.28 12.29 11.24
CA GLN A 87 12.33 13.40 12.20
C GLN A 87 11.78 12.89 13.54
N GLY A 88 12.68 12.59 14.47
CA GLY A 88 12.30 11.93 15.72
C GLY A 88 11.59 10.60 15.48
N GLN A 89 10.39 10.45 16.01
CA GLN A 89 9.58 9.23 15.86
C GLN A 89 8.73 9.20 14.58
N ARG A 90 8.85 10.19 13.69
CA ARG A 90 8.07 10.28 12.45
C ARG A 90 8.92 9.96 11.24
N LEU A 91 8.49 8.96 10.46
CA LEU A 91 9.03 8.63 9.15
C LEU A 91 8.17 9.33 8.08
N ARG A 92 8.76 10.31 7.39
CA ARG A 92 8.09 11.05 6.32
C ARG A 92 8.48 10.49 4.97
N ILE A 93 7.48 10.24 4.13
CA ILE A 93 7.62 9.70 2.78
C ILE A 93 7.01 10.72 1.81
N ALA A 94 7.83 11.29 0.96
CA ALA A 94 7.43 12.27 -0.03
C ALA A 94 7.76 11.78 -1.44
N LEU A 95 7.00 12.25 -2.42
CA LEU A 95 7.17 11.93 -3.83
C LEU A 95 7.47 13.20 -4.63
N VAL A 96 8.48 13.13 -5.48
CA VAL A 96 8.91 14.23 -6.33
C VAL A 96 9.13 13.71 -7.75
N PHE A 97 8.37 14.22 -8.69
CA PHE A 97 8.56 13.99 -10.12
C PHE A 97 9.20 15.23 -10.77
N PRO A 98 10.46 15.15 -11.24
CA PRO A 98 11.15 16.32 -11.82
C PRO A 98 10.57 16.74 -13.18
N GLU A 99 10.15 15.80 -14.03
CA GLU A 99 9.78 16.06 -15.43
C GLU A 99 8.36 15.61 -15.80
N GLY A 100 7.60 15.09 -14.85
CA GLY A 100 6.27 14.55 -15.11
C GLY A 100 6.01 13.27 -14.35
N ARG A 101 4.76 12.80 -14.37
CA ARG A 101 4.35 11.61 -13.62
C ARG A 101 4.94 10.35 -14.21
N GLU A 102 5.69 9.63 -13.41
CA GLU A 102 6.31 8.35 -13.73
C GLU A 102 5.72 7.21 -12.90
N SER A 103 5.89 5.98 -13.36
CA SER A 103 5.46 4.81 -12.59
C SER A 103 6.45 4.49 -11.48
N VAL A 104 5.96 4.43 -10.25
CA VAL A 104 6.74 4.04 -9.06
C VAL A 104 6.49 2.58 -8.64
N GLY A 105 5.76 1.82 -9.46
CA GLY A 105 5.38 0.44 -9.17
C GLY A 105 4.14 0.33 -8.26
N ARG A 106 3.53 -0.86 -8.22
CA ARG A 106 2.30 -1.08 -7.42
C ARG A 106 2.57 -1.10 -5.92
N GLN A 107 3.57 -1.85 -5.48
CA GLN A 107 4.00 -1.90 -4.08
C GLN A 107 5.33 -1.16 -3.97
N THR A 108 5.23 0.14 -3.72
CA THR A 108 6.40 1.03 -3.74
C THR A 108 7.24 0.89 -2.49
N LEU A 109 6.59 0.78 -1.32
CA LEU A 109 7.25 0.63 -0.02
C LEU A 109 6.67 -0.53 0.79
N THR A 110 7.55 -1.19 1.52
CA THR A 110 7.19 -2.10 2.60
C THR A 110 7.90 -1.64 3.87
N ILE A 111 7.14 -1.40 4.93
CA ILE A 111 7.64 -0.95 6.21
C ILE A 111 7.24 -1.97 7.27
N SER A 112 8.20 -2.44 8.04
CA SER A 112 7.97 -3.24 9.23
C SER A 112 8.41 -2.46 10.47
N LEU A 113 7.57 -2.46 11.51
CA LEU A 113 7.87 -1.82 12.79
C LEU A 113 7.11 -2.52 13.93
N PRO A 114 7.61 -2.47 15.18
CA PRO A 114 6.97 -3.19 16.29
C PRO A 114 5.63 -2.56 16.70
N ARG A 115 5.50 -1.25 16.56
CA ARG A 115 4.31 -0.48 16.95
C ARG A 115 4.08 0.68 16.00
N LEU A 116 2.85 0.84 15.52
CA LEU A 116 2.42 1.99 14.71
C LEU A 116 1.44 2.84 15.52
N ALA A 117 1.88 3.96 16.05
CA ALA A 117 1.01 4.86 16.82
C ALA A 117 0.11 5.69 15.89
N LYS A 118 0.67 6.19 14.78
CA LYS A 118 -0.06 7.05 13.85
C LYS A 118 0.35 6.81 12.41
N LEU A 119 -0.64 6.77 11.51
CA LEU A 119 -0.47 6.90 10.07
C LEU A 119 -1.17 8.16 9.60
N SER A 120 -0.46 9.05 8.92
CA SER A 120 -1.02 10.17 8.16
C SER A 120 -0.82 9.92 6.68
N ALA A 121 -1.86 10.10 5.87
CA ALA A 121 -1.84 9.83 4.44
C ALA A 121 -2.53 10.96 3.66
N SER A 122 -1.89 11.49 2.64
CA SER A 122 -2.48 12.50 1.76
C SER A 122 -2.11 12.25 0.30
N GLY A 123 -2.96 12.73 -0.62
CA GLY A 123 -2.73 12.65 -2.06
C GLY A 123 -1.94 13.82 -2.63
N THR A 124 -0.95 14.36 -1.90
CA THR A 124 -0.18 15.55 -2.32
C THR A 124 1.27 15.20 -2.60
N TYR A 125 1.80 15.63 -3.73
CA TYR A 125 3.19 15.41 -4.15
C TYR A 125 3.72 16.57 -4.98
N LEU A 126 5.03 16.57 -5.28
CA LEU A 126 5.65 17.57 -6.14
C LEU A 126 5.80 17.04 -7.57
N MET A 127 5.39 17.82 -8.55
CA MET A 127 5.61 17.55 -9.97
C MET A 127 6.11 18.83 -10.67
N ASN A 128 7.25 18.76 -11.33
CA ASN A 128 7.89 19.94 -11.95
C ASN A 128 8.09 21.10 -10.95
N GLY A 129 8.46 20.77 -9.71
CA GLY A 129 8.64 21.75 -8.63
C GLY A 129 7.35 22.35 -8.06
N LYS A 130 6.18 21.96 -8.56
CA LYS A 130 4.88 22.48 -8.10
C LYS A 130 4.13 21.42 -7.29
N PRO A 131 3.40 21.80 -6.23
CA PRO A 131 2.54 20.88 -5.50
C PRO A 131 1.34 20.47 -6.35
N VAL A 132 1.09 19.16 -6.40
CA VAL A 132 -0.07 18.56 -7.04
C VAL A 132 -0.86 17.79 -5.98
N THR A 133 -2.16 17.95 -5.98
CA THR A 133 -3.06 17.25 -5.07
C THR A 133 -4.10 16.47 -5.85
N ASP A 134 -4.04 15.15 -5.74
CA ASP A 134 -5.04 14.26 -6.35
C ASP A 134 -6.16 13.99 -5.34
N LYS A 135 -7.33 14.54 -5.60
CA LYS A 135 -8.49 14.39 -4.72
C LYS A 135 -9.20 13.05 -4.88
N GLN A 136 -9.02 12.38 -6.00
CA GLN A 136 -9.65 11.09 -6.29
C GLN A 136 -8.67 9.93 -6.19
N TYR A 137 -9.18 8.75 -5.86
CA TYR A 137 -8.39 7.52 -5.77
C TYR A 137 -7.78 7.13 -7.12
N ALA A 138 -6.48 6.85 -7.13
CA ALA A 138 -5.71 6.56 -8.34
C ALA A 138 -5.16 5.10 -8.39
N GLY A 139 -5.73 4.17 -7.60
CA GLY A 139 -5.43 2.75 -7.69
C GLY A 139 -4.30 2.22 -6.79
N GLN A 140 -3.74 3.03 -5.89
CA GLN A 140 -2.77 2.59 -4.89
C GLN A 140 -3.38 2.57 -3.50
N SER A 141 -3.03 1.57 -2.69
CA SER A 141 -3.53 1.45 -1.33
C SER A 141 -2.41 1.44 -0.30
N LEU A 142 -2.78 1.87 0.91
CA LEU A 142 -1.98 1.71 2.12
C LEU A 142 -2.59 0.58 2.94
N ARG A 143 -1.85 -0.51 3.05
CA ARG A 143 -2.29 -1.67 3.84
C ARG A 143 -1.57 -1.73 5.16
N ILE A 144 -2.31 -1.74 6.27
CA ILE A 144 -1.81 -1.88 7.65
C ILE A 144 -2.24 -3.24 8.16
N GLU A 145 -1.28 -4.09 8.54
CA GLU A 145 -1.62 -5.45 8.94
C GLU A 145 -0.76 -6.04 10.06
N GLY A 146 -1.39 -6.88 10.87
CA GLY A 146 -0.72 -7.75 11.84
C GLY A 146 -0.39 -7.10 13.19
N PHE A 147 -0.80 -5.85 13.43
CA PHE A 147 -0.53 -5.17 14.68
C PHE A 147 -1.40 -5.69 15.83
N ARG A 148 -0.75 -5.87 17.01
CA ARG A 148 -1.41 -6.17 18.29
C ARG A 148 -0.98 -5.09 19.26
N GLN A 149 -1.84 -4.10 19.49
CA GLN A 149 -1.51 -2.91 20.29
C GLN A 149 -2.76 -2.24 20.84
N ASP A 150 -2.57 -1.37 21.83
CA ASP A 150 -3.67 -0.70 22.51
C ASP A 150 -4.37 0.30 21.60
N SER A 151 -3.65 1.07 20.80
CA SER A 151 -4.26 2.11 19.98
C SER A 151 -3.55 2.32 18.65
N LEU A 152 -4.33 2.73 17.64
CA LEU A 152 -3.85 3.18 16.33
C LEU A 152 -4.66 4.42 15.91
N THR A 153 -3.95 5.45 15.46
CA THR A 153 -4.57 6.62 14.83
C THR A 153 -4.28 6.61 13.33
N VAL A 154 -5.32 6.75 12.52
CA VAL A 154 -5.25 6.89 11.06
C VAL A 154 -5.85 8.22 10.67
N GLN A 155 -5.09 9.04 9.97
CA GLN A 155 -5.55 10.27 9.35
C GLN A 155 -5.33 10.20 7.85
N GLN A 156 -6.38 10.38 7.07
CA GLN A 156 -6.28 10.31 5.62
C GLN A 156 -7.08 11.40 4.93
N ASP A 157 -6.55 11.88 3.81
CA ASP A 157 -7.15 12.96 3.07
C ASP A 157 -6.93 12.79 1.56
N HIS A 158 -7.69 13.54 0.76
CA HIS A 158 -7.65 13.48 -0.70
C HIS A 158 -8.04 12.08 -1.24
N GLY A 159 -7.49 11.67 -2.38
CA GLY A 159 -7.81 10.41 -3.03
C GLY A 159 -7.05 9.20 -2.48
N THR A 160 -7.01 9.01 -1.16
CA THR A 160 -6.26 7.91 -0.52
C THR A 160 -7.15 6.72 -0.19
N LEU A 161 -6.59 5.51 -0.26
CA LEU A 161 -7.21 4.28 0.23
C LEU A 161 -6.37 3.68 1.34
N VAL A 162 -6.93 3.61 2.56
CA VAL A 162 -6.31 2.90 3.69
C VAL A 162 -7.10 1.64 4.01
N GLU A 163 -6.39 0.51 4.05
CA GLU A 163 -6.93 -0.81 4.36
C GLU A 163 -6.35 -1.35 5.66
N LEU A 164 -7.20 -1.72 6.60
CA LEU A 164 -6.82 -2.38 7.86
C LEU A 164 -7.16 -3.87 7.75
N ALA A 165 -6.17 -4.73 8.02
CA ALA A 165 -6.33 -6.18 7.95
C ALA A 165 -5.55 -6.90 9.06
N ARG A 166 -6.14 -7.93 9.65
CA ARG A 166 -5.49 -8.80 10.64
C ARG A 166 -4.90 -8.07 11.86
N ASN A 167 -5.45 -6.91 12.23
CA ASN A 167 -5.03 -6.18 13.41
C ASN A 167 -5.87 -6.57 14.63
N GLN A 168 -5.26 -6.50 15.81
CA GLN A 168 -5.91 -6.60 17.11
C GLN A 168 -5.63 -5.30 17.88
N LEU A 169 -6.66 -4.44 17.99
CA LEU A 169 -6.54 -3.10 18.56
C LEU A 169 -7.49 -2.93 19.74
N GLY A 170 -7.00 -2.32 20.82
CA GLY A 170 -7.87 -1.84 21.89
C GLY A 170 -8.73 -0.66 21.42
N PHE A 171 -8.11 0.30 20.70
CA PHE A 171 -8.80 1.47 20.18
C PHE A 171 -8.29 1.85 18.77
N LEU A 172 -9.22 2.13 17.86
CA LEU A 172 -8.94 2.70 16.55
C LEU A 172 -9.55 4.12 16.47
N ARG A 173 -8.72 5.12 16.20
CA ARG A 173 -9.18 6.45 15.78
C ARG A 173 -8.89 6.61 14.29
N ALA A 174 -9.91 6.84 13.48
CA ALA A 174 -9.74 7.08 12.06
C ALA A 174 -10.49 8.36 11.64
N GLU A 175 -9.77 9.24 10.95
CA GLU A 175 -10.27 10.49 10.42
C GLU A 175 -9.99 10.52 8.92
N ALA A 176 -11.03 10.71 8.11
CA ALA A 176 -10.96 10.65 6.65
C ALA A 176 -11.68 11.84 6.03
N GLY A 177 -11.03 12.54 5.10
CA GLY A 177 -11.66 13.60 4.30
C GLY A 177 -11.71 14.95 4.99
N HIS A 178 -10.59 15.45 5.51
CA HIS A 178 -10.53 16.76 6.15
C HIS A 178 -10.69 17.92 5.14
N SER A 179 -10.10 17.82 3.96
CA SER A 179 -10.09 18.88 2.95
C SER A 179 -11.33 18.84 2.04
N PRO A 180 -11.87 19.99 1.62
CA PRO A 180 -13.01 20.05 0.71
C PRO A 180 -12.77 19.32 -0.60
N GLY A 181 -13.75 18.52 -1.03
CA GLY A 181 -13.71 17.72 -2.24
C GLY A 181 -12.74 16.54 -2.17
N SER A 182 -12.36 16.10 -0.97
CA SER A 182 -11.59 14.87 -0.75
C SER A 182 -12.47 13.64 -0.90
N HIS A 183 -11.92 12.58 -1.54
CA HIS A 183 -12.57 11.28 -1.71
C HIS A 183 -11.73 10.14 -1.08
N PRO A 184 -11.38 10.20 0.21
CA PRO A 184 -10.63 9.13 0.85
C PRO A 184 -11.52 7.90 1.06
N GLN A 185 -10.88 6.73 1.04
CA GLN A 185 -11.55 5.46 1.28
C GLN A 185 -10.88 4.77 2.47
N LEU A 186 -11.66 4.44 3.50
CA LEU A 186 -11.23 3.65 4.64
C LEU A 186 -11.90 2.28 4.58
N ARG A 187 -11.10 1.23 4.51
CA ARG A 187 -11.58 -0.15 4.52
C ARG A 187 -11.11 -0.88 5.77
N ILE A 188 -12.04 -1.43 6.53
CA ILE A 188 -11.77 -2.23 7.72
C ILE A 188 -12.26 -3.66 7.45
N GLU A 189 -11.31 -4.54 7.11
CA GLU A 189 -11.61 -5.93 6.75
C GLU A 189 -12.11 -6.74 7.96
N LYS A 190 -12.89 -7.80 7.69
CA LYS A 190 -13.40 -8.74 8.68
C LYS A 190 -12.33 -9.45 9.53
N SER A 191 -11.11 -9.46 9.05
CA SER A 191 -9.95 -10.08 9.73
C SER A 191 -9.44 -9.28 10.94
N ASN A 192 -9.93 -8.05 11.15
CA ASN A 192 -9.55 -7.23 12.30
C ASN A 192 -10.37 -7.60 13.55
N ARG A 193 -9.75 -7.40 14.72
CA ARG A 193 -10.39 -7.43 16.05
C ARG A 193 -10.13 -6.08 16.71
N ILE A 194 -11.18 -5.28 16.87
CA ILE A 194 -11.09 -3.91 17.38
C ILE A 194 -12.09 -3.79 18.54
N ALA A 195 -11.60 -3.50 19.76
CA ALA A 195 -12.48 -3.41 20.91
C ALA A 195 -13.33 -2.14 20.89
N ALA A 196 -12.74 -0.99 20.52
CA ALA A 196 -13.45 0.28 20.39
C ALA A 196 -12.93 1.06 19.17
N ALA A 197 -13.80 1.82 18.52
CA ALA A 197 -13.43 2.67 17.40
C ALA A 197 -14.17 4.00 17.37
N TYR A 198 -13.46 5.05 16.99
CA TYR A 198 -14.01 6.35 16.59
C TYR A 198 -13.66 6.59 15.12
N LEU A 199 -14.68 6.64 14.26
CA LEU A 199 -14.54 6.82 12.82
C LEU A 199 -15.22 8.13 12.41
N ASN A 200 -14.43 9.10 11.99
CA ASN A 200 -14.90 10.38 11.47
C ASN A 200 -14.63 10.45 9.97
N VAL A 201 -15.68 10.43 9.15
CA VAL A 201 -15.61 10.44 7.70
C VAL A 201 -16.34 11.65 7.16
N GLN A 202 -15.62 12.56 6.56
CA GLN A 202 -16.09 13.85 6.09
C GLN A 202 -15.99 13.98 4.56
N ASN A 203 -16.59 15.02 4.03
CA ASN A 203 -16.64 15.31 2.60
C ASN A 203 -17.18 14.11 1.80
N GLU A 204 -16.57 13.74 0.67
CA GLU A 204 -16.97 12.59 -0.15
C GLU A 204 -16.23 11.31 0.26
N GLY A 205 -15.80 11.25 1.53
CA GLY A 205 -15.14 10.10 2.10
C GLY A 205 -16.03 8.85 2.13
N GLN A 206 -15.39 7.68 2.01
CA GLN A 206 -16.08 6.39 1.99
C GLN A 206 -15.54 5.48 3.09
N LEU A 207 -16.45 4.92 3.89
CA LEU A 207 -16.14 3.86 4.85
C LEU A 207 -16.66 2.54 4.32
N GLN A 208 -15.80 1.53 4.23
CA GLN A 208 -16.19 0.13 4.04
C GLN A 208 -15.87 -0.64 5.30
N LEU A 209 -16.89 -1.07 6.03
CA LEU A 209 -16.77 -1.80 7.28
C LEU A 209 -17.27 -3.24 7.11
N GLU A 210 -16.34 -4.18 7.12
CA GLU A 210 -16.60 -5.63 7.07
C GLU A 210 -16.42 -6.28 8.46
N ALA A 211 -15.72 -5.59 9.37
CA ALA A 211 -15.44 -6.08 10.71
C ALA A 211 -16.70 -6.02 11.57
N GLY A 212 -17.02 -7.16 12.18
CA GLY A 212 -18.06 -7.27 13.21
C GLY A 212 -17.46 -7.27 14.60
N GLY A 213 -18.32 -7.02 15.60
CA GLY A 213 -17.93 -7.14 17.01
C GLY A 213 -17.06 -6.00 17.54
N ILE A 214 -17.17 -4.80 16.96
CA ILE A 214 -16.63 -3.60 17.57
C ILE A 214 -17.58 -3.19 18.69
N ALA A 215 -17.24 -3.52 19.95
CA ALA A 215 -18.16 -3.35 21.07
C ALA A 215 -18.56 -1.87 21.31
N ASN A 216 -17.65 -0.95 21.06
CA ASN A 216 -17.89 0.48 21.23
C ASN A 216 -17.54 1.21 19.91
N LEU A 217 -18.48 1.26 18.98
CA LEU A 217 -18.33 1.98 17.72
C LEU A 217 -18.99 3.35 17.81
N ARG A 218 -18.20 4.42 17.62
CA ARG A 218 -18.67 5.79 17.44
C ARG A 218 -18.33 6.24 16.03
N THR A 219 -19.33 6.74 15.31
CA THR A 219 -19.16 7.24 13.95
C THR A 219 -19.66 8.67 13.83
N GLN A 220 -18.98 9.46 13.04
CA GLN A 220 -19.39 10.79 12.62
C GLN A 220 -19.23 10.88 11.11
N PHE A 221 -20.29 11.27 10.42
CA PHE A 221 -20.30 11.41 8.96
C PHE A 221 -20.66 12.83 8.56
N GLY A 222 -19.93 13.37 7.57
CA GLY A 222 -20.32 14.56 6.84
C GLY A 222 -21.47 14.26 5.86
N ASP A 223 -22.15 15.32 5.38
CA ASP A 223 -23.36 15.21 4.55
C ASP A 223 -23.16 14.41 3.24
N SER A 224 -21.95 14.44 2.66
CA SER A 224 -21.62 13.75 1.42
C SER A 224 -20.88 12.43 1.65
N ALA A 225 -20.57 12.06 2.90
CA ALA A 225 -19.86 10.84 3.23
C ALA A 225 -20.74 9.60 3.01
N ARG A 226 -20.08 8.49 2.67
CA ARG A 226 -20.75 7.21 2.40
C ARG A 226 -20.22 6.12 3.30
N ALA A 227 -21.11 5.23 3.74
CA ALA A 227 -20.73 4.04 4.49
C ALA A 227 -21.33 2.79 3.85
N THR A 228 -20.50 1.76 3.67
CA THR A 228 -20.92 0.43 3.23
C THR A 228 -20.57 -0.56 4.35
N LEU A 229 -21.60 -1.20 4.90
CA LEU A 229 -21.42 -2.23 5.91
C LEU A 229 -21.77 -3.58 5.28
N THR A 230 -20.90 -4.56 5.45
CA THR A 230 -21.11 -5.91 4.89
C THR A 230 -20.88 -7.00 5.93
N GLY A 231 -21.61 -8.10 5.79
CA GLY A 231 -21.48 -9.26 6.67
C GLY A 231 -21.63 -8.91 8.15
N ALA A 232 -20.61 -9.24 8.95
CA ALA A 232 -20.61 -8.99 10.39
C ALA A 232 -20.58 -7.49 10.75
N GLY A 233 -20.18 -6.61 9.83
CA GLY A 233 -20.22 -5.15 10.01
C GLY A 233 -21.65 -4.62 10.22
N LEU A 234 -22.65 -5.29 9.67
CA LEU A 234 -24.06 -4.91 9.85
C LEU A 234 -24.53 -5.05 11.30
N ASN A 235 -23.93 -5.95 12.08
CA ASN A 235 -24.29 -6.15 13.48
C ASN A 235 -23.98 -4.92 14.36
N ASN A 236 -23.09 -4.04 13.89
CA ASN A 236 -22.78 -2.78 14.61
C ASN A 236 -23.92 -1.76 14.53
N LEU A 237 -24.89 -1.89 13.62
CA LEU A 237 -26.04 -0.99 13.51
C LEU A 237 -27.10 -1.22 14.61
N GLY A 238 -27.15 -2.42 15.19
CA GLY A 238 -28.16 -2.80 16.20
C GLY A 238 -27.76 -2.51 17.65
N GLN A 239 -26.54 -2.06 17.89
CA GLN A 239 -26.03 -1.77 19.24
C GLN A 239 -26.18 -0.26 19.53
N ARG A 240 -27.40 0.16 19.93
CA ARG A 240 -27.67 1.47 20.53
C ARG A 240 -27.93 1.33 22.01
#